data_08905040e4604868e506bad74bb7b744
#
_entry.id   08905040e4604868e506bad74bb7b744
#
_cell.length_a   1.000
_cell.length_b   1.000
_cell.length_c   1.000
_cell.angle_alpha   90.00
_cell.angle_beta   90.00
_cell.angle_gamma   90.00
#
_symmetry.space_group_name_H-M   'P 1'
#
loop_
_entity.id
_entity.type
_entity.pdbx_description
1 polymer ?
#
loop_
_entity_poly.entity_id
_entity_poly.type
_entity_poly.pdbx_seq_one_letter_code
_entity_poly.pdbx_strand_id
1 'polypeptide(L)'
;MPILGLCSIGEIQRPDLLRVLSNIEQRGALTTAEKCRTWLNQLFRFAMVKLPGLDRNPATDLDVVALPKPPVNHQPFLRMPEIPALLNTLDGYGGLQTRLGIRLLLLTGVRTGELRWATPSQFDLTRGLWTIPSDVVKQLQLKMRKKNKRAQDIPPYIVPLSTQAIEIVQQLLKRVRPAQKYLLAGRNNLRLRISENTLNLALHRLGYADRLTGHGIRATLSTAFHEIGYPKPWIDAQLSHADPDKTSATYNHAEYVELRRHMIQDWANRLDLLERGDLEAASTRLMIRLEGVPALGEGAELSGAAAWSVRAG
;
A
#
# COMPACT_ATOMS: atom_id res chain seq x y z
N MET A 1 16.48 2.61 32.88
CA MET A 1 15.53 1.53 33.14
C MET A 1 14.13 1.96 32.72
N PRO A 2 13.29 1.07 32.18
CA PRO A 2 11.89 1.40 31.89
C PRO A 2 11.17 1.73 33.22
N ILE A 3 10.38 2.79 33.24
CA ILE A 3 9.73 3.33 34.45
C ILE A 3 8.84 2.28 35.13
N LEU A 4 8.16 1.44 34.33
CA LEU A 4 7.21 0.44 34.82
C LEU A 4 7.79 -0.98 34.92
N GLY A 5 9.01 -1.20 34.48
CA GLY A 5 9.55 -2.56 34.22
C GLY A 5 9.75 -3.45 35.45
N LEU A 6 9.75 -2.86 36.65
CA LEU A 6 9.92 -3.59 37.91
C LEU A 6 8.71 -3.46 38.84
N CYS A 7 7.65 -2.75 38.41
CA CYS A 7 6.45 -2.56 39.21
C CYS A 7 5.48 -3.73 38.98
N SER A 8 4.88 -4.23 40.04
CA SER A 8 3.71 -5.10 39.95
C SER A 8 2.56 -4.30 39.32
N ILE A 9 1.73 -4.94 38.52
CA ILE A 9 0.63 -4.27 37.81
C ILE A 9 -0.36 -3.61 38.76
N GLY A 10 -0.52 -4.17 39.98
CA GLY A 10 -1.40 -3.61 41.03
C GLY A 10 -0.82 -2.39 41.72
N GLU A 11 0.49 -2.17 41.64
CA GLU A 11 1.18 -1.04 42.25
C GLU A 11 1.27 0.19 41.36
N ILE A 12 1.07 0.00 40.06
CA ILE A 12 1.14 1.08 39.04
C ILE A 12 -0.02 2.06 39.24
N GLN A 13 0.34 3.32 39.49
CA GLN A 13 -0.61 4.40 39.69
C GLN A 13 -0.65 5.35 38.47
N ARG A 14 -1.71 6.17 38.40
CA ARG A 14 -1.86 7.17 37.32
C ARG A 14 -0.64 8.08 37.14
N PRO A 15 0.03 8.61 38.22
CA PRO A 15 1.25 9.40 38.04
C PRO A 15 2.38 8.70 37.31
N ASP A 16 2.54 7.38 37.49
CA ASP A 16 3.57 6.59 36.79
C ASP A 16 3.31 6.54 35.30
N LEU A 17 2.04 6.35 34.90
CA LEU A 17 1.60 6.35 33.51
C LEU A 17 1.77 7.73 32.89
N LEU A 18 1.39 8.80 33.58
CA LEU A 18 1.60 10.18 33.13
C LEU A 18 3.08 10.48 32.91
N ARG A 19 3.97 10.02 33.79
CA ARG A 19 5.41 10.19 33.59
C ARG A 19 5.93 9.47 32.35
N VAL A 20 5.46 8.27 32.07
CA VAL A 20 5.78 7.55 30.82
C VAL A 20 5.31 8.33 29.59
N LEU A 21 4.07 8.81 29.61
CA LEU A 21 3.49 9.55 28.50
C LEU A 21 4.18 10.89 28.29
N SER A 22 4.44 11.65 29.36
CA SER A 22 5.18 12.91 29.31
C SER A 22 6.57 12.75 28.67
N ASN A 23 7.31 11.69 29.02
CA ASN A 23 8.61 11.40 28.40
C ASN A 23 8.50 11.11 26.90
N ILE A 24 7.39 10.56 26.42
CA ILE A 24 7.14 10.32 25.00
C ILE A 24 6.74 11.64 24.30
N GLU A 25 5.90 12.43 24.96
CA GLU A 25 5.42 13.72 24.46
C GLU A 25 6.54 14.76 24.36
N GLN A 26 7.44 14.85 25.35
CA GLN A 26 8.62 15.73 25.34
C GLN A 26 9.57 15.45 24.16
N ARG A 27 9.59 14.22 23.63
CA ARG A 27 10.33 13.87 22.42
C ARG A 27 9.58 14.23 21.11
N GLY A 28 8.44 14.89 21.20
CA GLY A 28 7.59 15.21 20.06
C GLY A 28 6.85 14.00 19.45
N ALA A 29 6.90 12.82 20.08
CA ALA A 29 6.32 11.59 19.54
C ALA A 29 4.83 11.43 19.90
N LEU A 30 4.00 12.45 19.66
CA LEU A 30 2.61 12.54 20.10
C LEU A 30 1.72 11.38 19.61
N THR A 31 1.92 10.92 18.37
CA THR A 31 1.21 9.73 17.85
C THR A 31 1.58 8.45 18.63
N THR A 32 2.84 8.35 19.10
CA THR A 32 3.28 7.22 19.92
C THR A 32 2.68 7.31 21.32
N ALA A 33 2.61 8.51 21.90
CA ALA A 33 1.98 8.74 23.20
C ALA A 33 0.50 8.31 23.17
N GLU A 34 -0.25 8.67 22.15
CA GLU A 34 -1.65 8.25 21.97
C GLU A 34 -1.80 6.72 21.89
N LYS A 35 -0.97 6.06 21.07
CA LYS A 35 -0.99 4.60 21.00
C LYS A 35 -0.67 3.98 22.34
N CYS A 36 0.31 4.54 23.07
CA CYS A 36 0.69 4.09 24.39
C CYS A 36 -0.48 4.23 25.37
N ARG A 37 -1.19 5.37 25.39
CA ARG A 37 -2.42 5.54 26.18
C ARG A 37 -3.45 4.46 25.90
N THR A 38 -3.73 4.23 24.61
CA THR A 38 -4.68 3.21 24.19
C THR A 38 -4.28 1.82 24.67
N TRP A 39 -3.01 1.45 24.53
CA TRP A 39 -2.51 0.15 24.98
C TRP A 39 -2.51 -0.01 26.50
N LEU A 40 -2.13 1.02 27.23
CA LEU A 40 -2.21 1.02 28.70
C LEU A 40 -3.65 0.81 29.16
N ASN A 41 -4.61 1.54 28.60
CA ASN A 41 -6.01 1.36 28.94
C ASN A 41 -6.51 -0.06 28.63
N GLN A 42 -6.15 -0.62 27.47
CA GLN A 42 -6.50 -1.99 27.11
C GLN A 42 -5.85 -3.02 28.04
N LEU A 43 -4.58 -2.82 28.40
CA LEU A 43 -3.84 -3.69 29.33
C LEU A 43 -4.51 -3.73 30.70
N PHE A 44 -4.80 -2.56 31.30
CA PHE A 44 -5.42 -2.51 32.61
C PHE A 44 -6.85 -3.05 32.61
N ARG A 45 -7.64 -2.79 31.56
CA ARG A 45 -8.97 -3.40 31.39
C ARG A 45 -8.88 -4.94 31.33
N PHE A 46 -7.90 -5.47 30.61
CA PHE A 46 -7.67 -6.92 30.59
C PHE A 46 -7.24 -7.44 31.97
N ALA A 47 -6.33 -6.73 32.64
CA ALA A 47 -5.81 -7.12 33.96
C ALA A 47 -6.91 -7.14 35.02
N MET A 48 -7.81 -6.16 35.03
CA MET A 48 -8.96 -6.12 35.94
C MET A 48 -9.88 -7.34 35.80
N VAL A 49 -10.01 -7.90 34.59
CA VAL A 49 -10.78 -9.14 34.37
C VAL A 49 -10.02 -10.39 34.85
N LYS A 50 -8.69 -10.39 34.79
CA LYS A 50 -7.87 -11.57 35.04
C LYS A 50 -7.28 -11.66 36.44
N LEU A 51 -7.09 -10.52 37.11
CA LEU A 51 -6.42 -10.47 38.41
C LEU A 51 -7.39 -10.05 39.49
N PRO A 52 -7.66 -10.93 40.47
CA PRO A 52 -8.47 -10.57 41.65
C PRO A 52 -7.83 -9.41 42.41
N GLY A 53 -8.63 -8.47 42.90
CA GLY A 53 -8.17 -7.32 43.70
C GLY A 53 -7.64 -6.13 42.88
N LEU A 54 -7.67 -6.20 41.54
CA LEU A 54 -7.39 -5.03 40.70
C LEU A 54 -8.71 -4.39 40.26
N ASP A 55 -9.23 -3.49 41.09
CA ASP A 55 -10.57 -2.91 40.89
C ASP A 55 -10.57 -1.55 40.16
N ARG A 56 -9.40 -0.97 39.90
CA ARG A 56 -9.27 0.34 39.25
C ARG A 56 -8.33 0.29 38.06
N ASN A 57 -8.70 1.04 37.03
CA ASN A 57 -7.85 1.25 35.86
C ASN A 57 -7.15 2.60 35.99
N PRO A 58 -5.84 2.66 36.28
CA PRO A 58 -5.10 3.92 36.39
C PRO A 58 -4.91 4.62 35.04
N ALA A 59 -5.18 3.93 33.92
CA ALA A 59 -5.08 4.47 32.57
C ALA A 59 -6.39 5.10 32.04
N THR A 60 -7.43 5.17 32.88
CA THR A 60 -8.67 5.88 32.53
C THR A 60 -8.42 7.38 32.47
N ASP A 61 -9.05 8.08 31.52
CA ASP A 61 -9.04 9.54 31.37
C ASP A 61 -7.64 10.17 31.16
N LEU A 62 -6.63 9.38 30.73
CA LEU A 62 -5.30 9.91 30.38
C LEU A 62 -5.31 10.79 29.12
N ASP A 63 -6.38 10.76 28.34
CA ASP A 63 -6.58 11.59 27.17
C ASP A 63 -6.95 13.04 27.51
N VAL A 64 -7.54 13.29 28.68
CA VAL A 64 -7.92 14.63 29.16
C VAL A 64 -6.74 15.59 29.26
N VAL A 65 -5.58 15.08 29.66
CA VAL A 65 -4.34 15.87 29.82
C VAL A 65 -3.36 15.68 28.65
N ALA A 66 -3.79 15.01 27.59
CA ALA A 66 -2.95 14.70 26.43
C ALA A 66 -2.66 15.94 25.59
N LEU A 67 -1.42 16.08 25.13
CA LEU A 67 -1.11 17.10 24.14
C LEU A 67 -1.85 16.81 22.82
N PRO A 68 -2.41 17.86 22.16
CA PRO A 68 -3.10 17.72 20.90
C PRO A 68 -2.14 17.18 19.83
N LYS A 69 -2.64 16.27 18.99
CA LYS A 69 -1.88 15.77 17.86
C LYS A 69 -1.62 16.86 16.84
N PRO A 70 -0.45 16.86 16.19
CA PRO A 70 -0.28 17.63 14.98
C PRO A 70 -1.27 17.15 13.91
N PRO A 71 -1.66 18.01 12.97
CA PRO A 71 -2.45 17.61 11.81
C PRO A 71 -1.84 16.39 11.12
N VAL A 72 -2.72 15.52 10.58
CA VAL A 72 -2.25 14.34 9.84
C VAL A 72 -1.46 14.81 8.62
N ASN A 73 -0.17 14.58 8.63
CA ASN A 73 0.66 14.83 7.46
C ASN A 73 0.53 13.61 6.53
N HIS A 74 -0.17 13.81 5.39
CA HIS A 74 -0.31 12.77 4.40
C HIS A 74 1.03 12.46 3.74
N GLN A 75 1.24 11.19 3.34
CA GLN A 75 2.45 10.82 2.62
C GLN A 75 2.54 11.63 1.32
N PRO A 76 3.69 12.23 1.03
CA PRO A 76 3.89 13.00 -0.19
C PRO A 76 3.73 12.09 -1.41
N PHE A 77 3.08 12.61 -2.44
CA PHE A 77 2.82 11.91 -3.70
C PHE A 77 2.95 12.89 -4.88
N LEU A 78 3.10 12.37 -6.08
CA LEU A 78 3.20 13.18 -7.30
C LEU A 78 1.85 13.21 -8.02
N ARG A 79 1.55 14.33 -8.64
CA ARG A 79 0.48 14.40 -9.64
C ARG A 79 1.01 13.99 -11.02
N MET A 80 0.12 13.64 -11.95
CA MET A 80 0.50 13.17 -13.28
C MET A 80 1.52 14.06 -14.00
N PRO A 81 1.41 15.39 -14.00
CA PRO A 81 2.39 16.27 -14.66
C PRO A 81 3.81 16.25 -14.05
N GLU A 82 3.98 15.71 -12.83
CA GLU A 82 5.27 15.61 -12.16
C GLU A 82 5.98 14.29 -12.44
N ILE A 83 5.26 13.29 -12.98
CA ILE A 83 5.77 11.94 -13.25
C ILE A 83 6.91 11.94 -14.28
N PRO A 84 6.88 12.70 -15.39
CA PRO A 84 7.98 12.72 -16.35
C PRO A 84 9.33 13.01 -15.72
N ALA A 85 9.39 13.98 -14.82
CA ALA A 85 10.64 14.30 -14.11
C ALA A 85 11.17 13.12 -13.27
N LEU A 86 10.27 12.38 -12.62
CA LEU A 86 10.62 11.15 -11.89
C LEU A 86 11.17 10.08 -12.83
N LEU A 87 10.50 9.80 -13.94
CA LEU A 87 10.88 8.75 -14.89
C LEU A 87 12.27 9.04 -15.48
N ASN A 88 12.50 10.27 -15.95
CA ASN A 88 13.80 10.72 -16.48
C ASN A 88 14.92 10.61 -15.43
N THR A 89 14.66 11.02 -14.20
CA THR A 89 15.64 10.94 -13.11
C THR A 89 15.92 9.49 -12.74
N LEU A 90 14.89 8.64 -12.77
CA LEU A 90 14.98 7.22 -12.41
C LEU A 90 15.86 6.44 -13.40
N ASP A 91 15.88 6.80 -14.68
CA ASP A 91 16.71 6.15 -15.69
C ASP A 91 18.21 6.32 -15.45
N GLY A 92 18.60 7.43 -14.85
CA GLY A 92 19.97 7.67 -14.41
C GLY A 92 20.39 6.89 -13.15
N TYR A 93 19.48 6.19 -12.47
CA TYR A 93 19.81 5.46 -11.25
C TYR A 93 20.57 4.17 -11.53
N GLY A 94 21.82 4.08 -11.04
CA GLY A 94 22.74 2.97 -11.36
C GLY A 94 22.32 1.59 -10.82
N GLY A 95 21.45 1.52 -9.84
CA GLY A 95 20.96 0.27 -9.25
C GLY A 95 19.80 -0.35 -10.03
N LEU A 96 20.06 -1.08 -11.11
CA LEU A 96 19.03 -1.60 -12.02
C LEU A 96 17.88 -2.33 -11.31
N GLN A 97 18.15 -3.25 -10.39
CA GLN A 97 17.11 -3.98 -9.64
C GLN A 97 16.17 -3.02 -8.87
N THR A 98 16.74 -2.00 -8.26
CA THR A 98 15.98 -1.00 -7.50
C THR A 98 15.18 -0.10 -8.44
N ARG A 99 15.78 0.33 -9.55
CA ARG A 99 15.14 1.11 -10.61
C ARG A 99 13.92 0.38 -11.16
N LEU A 100 14.10 -0.87 -11.59
CA LEU A 100 13.02 -1.70 -12.10
C LEU A 100 11.95 -1.97 -11.03
N GLY A 101 12.34 -2.11 -9.77
CA GLY A 101 11.41 -2.24 -8.64
C GLY A 101 10.54 -1.00 -8.44
N ILE A 102 11.09 0.20 -8.55
CA ILE A 102 10.32 1.46 -8.47
C ILE A 102 9.38 1.60 -9.69
N ARG A 103 9.86 1.28 -10.90
CA ARG A 103 9.00 1.26 -12.10
C ARG A 103 7.86 0.27 -11.96
N LEU A 104 8.10 -0.92 -11.40
CA LEU A 104 7.06 -1.92 -11.17
C LEU A 104 6.03 -1.44 -10.14
N LEU A 105 6.43 -0.69 -9.09
CA LEU A 105 5.50 -0.04 -8.18
C LEU A 105 4.62 0.99 -8.90
N LEU A 106 5.19 1.82 -9.78
CA LEU A 106 4.45 2.80 -10.58
C LEU A 106 3.46 2.13 -11.53
N LEU A 107 3.80 0.98 -12.10
CA LEU A 107 2.95 0.26 -13.04
C LEU A 107 1.83 -0.54 -12.36
N THR A 108 2.02 -1.01 -11.12
CA THR A 108 1.08 -1.94 -10.47
C THR A 108 0.35 -1.36 -9.28
N GLY A 109 0.93 -0.36 -8.61
CA GLY A 109 0.41 0.21 -7.38
C GLY A 109 0.44 -0.75 -6.18
N VAL A 110 1.14 -1.87 -6.21
CA VAL A 110 1.28 -2.78 -5.07
C VAL A 110 2.05 -2.11 -3.92
N ARG A 111 1.92 -2.61 -2.71
CA ARG A 111 2.69 -2.07 -1.59
C ARG A 111 4.17 -2.45 -1.70
N THR A 112 5.05 -1.59 -1.22
CA THR A 112 6.49 -1.88 -1.15
C THR A 112 6.78 -3.20 -0.43
N GLY A 113 6.00 -3.52 0.62
CA GLY A 113 6.08 -4.80 1.32
C GLY A 113 5.73 -5.98 0.42
N GLU A 114 4.66 -5.88 -0.36
CA GLU A 114 4.22 -6.92 -1.30
C GLU A 114 5.30 -7.16 -2.37
N LEU A 115 5.85 -6.10 -2.97
CA LEU A 115 6.96 -6.22 -3.94
C LEU A 115 8.22 -6.83 -3.32
N ARG A 116 8.58 -6.49 -2.10
CA ARG A 116 9.76 -7.04 -1.41
C ARG A 116 9.62 -8.54 -1.13
N TRP A 117 8.42 -9.04 -0.93
CA TRP A 117 8.12 -10.45 -0.73
C TRP A 117 7.88 -11.22 -2.03
N ALA A 118 7.92 -10.54 -3.19
CA ALA A 118 7.73 -11.19 -4.47
C ALA A 118 8.78 -12.26 -4.73
N THR A 119 8.32 -13.42 -5.16
CA THR A 119 9.17 -14.53 -5.62
C THR A 119 8.92 -14.81 -7.10
N PRO A 120 9.90 -15.33 -7.86
CA PRO A 120 9.74 -15.66 -9.27
C PRO A 120 8.50 -16.50 -9.59
N SER A 121 8.16 -17.46 -8.72
CA SER A 121 7.03 -18.38 -8.91
C SER A 121 5.64 -17.72 -8.81
N GLN A 122 5.55 -16.48 -8.35
CA GLN A 122 4.29 -15.76 -8.25
C GLN A 122 3.83 -15.14 -9.57
N PHE A 123 4.69 -15.13 -10.60
CA PHE A 123 4.42 -14.46 -11.86
C PHE A 123 4.07 -15.45 -12.96
N ASP A 124 2.85 -15.39 -13.46
CA ASP A 124 2.41 -16.05 -14.70
C ASP A 124 2.44 -15.03 -15.83
N LEU A 125 3.58 -14.94 -16.52
CA LEU A 125 3.78 -13.96 -17.58
C LEU A 125 2.98 -14.28 -18.86
N THR A 126 2.61 -15.54 -19.05
CA THR A 126 1.76 -15.96 -20.19
C THR A 126 0.35 -15.40 -20.05
N ARG A 127 -0.18 -15.42 -18.83
CA ARG A 127 -1.49 -14.85 -18.50
C ARG A 127 -1.41 -13.37 -18.10
N GLY A 128 -0.20 -12.82 -17.93
CA GLY A 128 0.00 -11.47 -17.46
C GLY A 128 -0.55 -11.26 -16.04
N LEU A 129 -0.25 -12.18 -15.13
CA LEU A 129 -0.76 -12.13 -13.76
C LEU A 129 0.37 -12.27 -12.73
N TRP A 130 0.26 -11.50 -11.66
CA TRP A 130 1.05 -11.67 -10.44
C TRP A 130 0.14 -12.09 -9.30
N THR A 131 0.36 -13.29 -8.76
CA THR A 131 -0.42 -13.87 -7.67
C THR A 131 0.32 -13.69 -6.35
N ILE A 132 -0.18 -12.79 -5.51
CA ILE A 132 0.43 -12.47 -4.21
C ILE A 132 -0.29 -13.28 -3.11
N PRO A 133 0.43 -14.13 -2.35
CA PRO A 133 -0.16 -14.91 -1.26
C PRO A 133 -0.84 -14.04 -0.21
N SER A 134 -1.92 -14.54 0.36
CA SER A 134 -2.75 -13.80 1.32
C SER A 134 -2.01 -13.41 2.60
N ASP A 135 -1.03 -14.19 3.03
CA ASP A 135 -0.16 -13.93 4.19
C ASP A 135 0.85 -12.79 3.97
N VAL A 136 1.07 -12.38 2.74
CA VAL A 136 1.92 -11.22 2.39
C VAL A 136 1.10 -9.93 2.34
N VAL A 137 -0.18 -9.99 2.00
CA VAL A 137 -1.05 -8.83 1.81
C VAL A 137 -1.60 -8.33 3.15
N LYS A 138 -1.22 -7.12 3.57
CA LYS A 138 -1.60 -6.55 4.88
C LYS A 138 -3.11 -6.63 5.18
N GLN A 139 -3.96 -6.33 4.22
CA GLN A 139 -5.41 -6.36 4.40
C GLN A 139 -5.95 -7.79 4.57
N LEU A 140 -5.38 -8.75 3.84
CA LEU A 140 -5.75 -10.16 3.97
C LEU A 140 -5.25 -10.74 5.30
N GLN A 141 -4.05 -10.36 5.76
CA GLN A 141 -3.57 -10.68 7.10
C GLN A 141 -4.54 -10.22 8.20
N LEU A 142 -5.11 -9.02 8.06
CA LEU A 142 -6.12 -8.53 9.01
C LEU A 142 -7.40 -9.37 8.98
N LYS A 143 -7.85 -9.80 7.78
CA LYS A 143 -8.99 -10.73 7.64
C LYS A 143 -8.69 -12.09 8.29
N MET A 144 -7.47 -12.62 8.11
CA MET A 144 -7.03 -13.87 8.73
C MET A 144 -7.13 -13.79 10.25
N ARG A 145 -6.55 -12.76 10.85
CA ARG A 145 -6.57 -12.54 12.30
C ARG A 145 -7.99 -12.39 12.86
N LYS A 146 -8.84 -11.57 12.19
CA LYS A 146 -10.22 -11.32 12.64
C LYS A 146 -11.12 -12.55 12.53
N LYS A 147 -10.91 -13.40 11.52
CA LYS A 147 -11.74 -14.59 11.26
C LYS A 147 -11.11 -15.89 11.73
N ASN A 148 -9.95 -15.85 12.39
CA ASN A 148 -9.14 -17.02 12.79
C ASN A 148 -8.94 -18.02 11.63
N LYS A 149 -8.66 -17.51 10.43
CA LYS A 149 -8.43 -18.27 9.21
C LYS A 149 -6.94 -18.40 8.90
N ARG A 150 -6.55 -19.52 8.26
CA ARG A 150 -5.19 -19.70 7.74
C ARG A 150 -5.04 -19.06 6.36
N ALA A 151 -3.79 -18.86 5.91
CA ALA A 151 -3.50 -18.27 4.61
C ALA A 151 -4.17 -19.01 3.43
N GLN A 152 -4.18 -20.34 3.51
CA GLN A 152 -4.80 -21.20 2.51
C GLN A 152 -6.33 -21.08 2.42
N ASP A 153 -6.97 -20.55 3.45
CA ASP A 153 -8.43 -20.39 3.52
C ASP A 153 -8.89 -19.04 2.95
N ILE A 154 -7.96 -18.20 2.50
CA ILE A 154 -8.23 -16.88 1.93
C ILE A 154 -7.62 -16.79 0.54
N PRO A 155 -8.40 -16.43 -0.50
CA PRO A 155 -7.88 -16.27 -1.85
C PRO A 155 -6.67 -15.33 -1.88
N PRO A 156 -5.68 -15.62 -2.75
CA PRO A 156 -4.54 -14.71 -2.95
C PRO A 156 -5.01 -13.43 -3.61
N TYR A 157 -4.17 -12.41 -3.55
CA TYR A 157 -4.40 -11.15 -4.26
C TYR A 157 -3.84 -11.25 -5.67
N ILE A 158 -4.71 -11.10 -6.67
CA ILE A 158 -4.35 -11.15 -8.09
C ILE A 158 -4.11 -9.73 -8.59
N VAL A 159 -2.94 -9.51 -9.18
CA VAL A 159 -2.54 -8.24 -9.82
C VAL A 159 -2.36 -8.47 -11.31
N PRO A 160 -3.21 -7.89 -12.18
CA PRO A 160 -2.98 -7.90 -13.62
C PRO A 160 -1.74 -7.06 -13.95
N LEU A 161 -0.96 -7.52 -14.91
CA LEU A 161 0.25 -6.87 -15.39
C LEU A 161 0.02 -6.28 -16.78
N SER A 162 0.44 -5.03 -16.98
CA SER A 162 0.58 -4.43 -18.30
C SER A 162 1.76 -5.05 -19.07
N THR A 163 1.83 -4.84 -20.37
CA THR A 163 2.95 -5.28 -21.21
C THR A 163 4.28 -4.76 -20.69
N GLN A 164 4.34 -3.50 -20.29
CA GLN A 164 5.52 -2.86 -19.71
C GLN A 164 5.93 -3.51 -18.37
N ALA A 165 4.96 -3.86 -17.52
CA ALA A 165 5.23 -4.56 -16.27
C ALA A 165 5.76 -5.97 -16.51
N ILE A 166 5.22 -6.69 -17.51
CA ILE A 166 5.72 -8.02 -17.94
C ILE A 166 7.18 -7.92 -18.38
N GLU A 167 7.52 -6.94 -19.21
CA GLU A 167 8.90 -6.72 -19.67
C GLU A 167 9.86 -6.46 -18.51
N ILE A 168 9.46 -5.64 -17.54
CA ILE A 168 10.26 -5.38 -16.33
C ILE A 168 10.46 -6.67 -15.53
N VAL A 169 9.40 -7.46 -15.31
CA VAL A 169 9.51 -8.73 -14.59
C VAL A 169 10.41 -9.71 -15.35
N GLN A 170 10.31 -9.81 -16.68
CA GLN A 170 11.21 -10.62 -17.51
C GLN A 170 12.68 -10.20 -17.35
N GLN A 171 12.95 -8.90 -17.35
CA GLN A 171 14.31 -8.39 -17.13
C GLN A 171 14.84 -8.75 -15.74
N LEU A 172 13.99 -8.70 -14.71
CA LEU A 172 14.35 -9.10 -13.34
C LEU A 172 14.59 -10.62 -13.26
N LEU A 173 13.70 -11.42 -13.85
CA LEU A 173 13.80 -12.89 -13.85
C LEU A 173 15.07 -13.39 -14.54
N LYS A 174 15.48 -12.79 -15.67
CA LYS A 174 16.75 -13.09 -16.35
C LYS A 174 17.99 -12.91 -15.46
N ARG A 175 17.88 -12.19 -14.34
CA ARG A 175 18.95 -11.90 -13.40
C ARG A 175 18.85 -12.67 -12.10
N VAL A 176 17.80 -13.47 -11.91
CA VAL A 176 17.63 -14.33 -10.74
C VAL A 176 18.72 -15.40 -10.74
N ARG A 177 19.43 -15.50 -9.62
CA ARG A 177 20.50 -16.49 -9.41
C ARG A 177 19.95 -17.76 -8.73
N PRO A 178 20.59 -18.92 -8.88
CA PRO A 178 20.07 -20.18 -8.32
C PRO A 178 19.78 -20.16 -6.81
N ALA A 179 20.55 -19.41 -6.02
CA ALA A 179 20.35 -19.27 -4.57
C ALA A 179 19.33 -18.20 -4.17
N GLN A 180 18.79 -17.47 -5.13
CA GLN A 180 17.92 -16.32 -4.89
C GLN A 180 16.47 -16.75 -4.69
N LYS A 181 15.90 -16.38 -3.57
CA LYS A 181 14.50 -16.67 -3.23
C LYS A 181 13.53 -15.59 -3.72
N TYR A 182 13.93 -14.33 -3.63
CA TYR A 182 13.04 -13.18 -3.90
C TYR A 182 13.38 -12.52 -5.22
N LEU A 183 12.40 -11.98 -5.92
CA LEU A 183 12.60 -11.24 -7.17
C LEU A 183 13.60 -10.08 -6.98
N LEU A 184 13.46 -9.35 -5.87
CA LEU A 184 14.38 -8.29 -5.46
C LEU A 184 15.21 -8.78 -4.26
N ALA A 185 16.38 -9.34 -4.55
CA ALA A 185 17.26 -9.90 -3.54
C ALA A 185 18.12 -8.85 -2.84
N GLY A 186 18.51 -9.16 -1.61
CA GLY A 186 19.48 -8.35 -0.85
C GLY A 186 20.86 -8.40 -1.47
N ARG A 187 21.56 -7.25 -1.47
CA ARG A 187 22.88 -7.11 -2.09
C ARG A 187 23.92 -8.06 -1.50
N ASN A 188 23.93 -8.20 -0.18
CA ASN A 188 24.94 -8.99 0.54
C ASN A 188 24.51 -10.44 0.79
N ASN A 189 23.22 -10.75 0.65
CA ASN A 189 22.70 -12.09 0.84
C ASN A 189 21.50 -12.32 -0.10
N LEU A 190 21.70 -13.16 -1.09
CA LEU A 190 20.70 -13.47 -2.12
C LEU A 190 19.49 -14.25 -1.59
N ARG A 191 19.62 -14.90 -0.43
CA ARG A 191 18.48 -15.60 0.23
C ARG A 191 17.54 -14.63 0.93
N LEU A 192 17.99 -13.39 1.17
CA LEU A 192 17.18 -12.33 1.77
C LEU A 192 16.65 -11.39 0.68
N ARG A 193 15.52 -10.77 0.96
CA ARG A 193 14.96 -9.68 0.15
C ARG A 193 15.66 -8.35 0.43
N ILE A 194 15.45 -7.36 -0.43
CA ILE A 194 15.90 -5.98 -0.17
C ILE A 194 15.33 -5.46 1.16
N SER A 195 16.06 -4.53 1.80
CA SER A 195 15.63 -3.92 3.06
C SER A 195 14.36 -3.06 2.88
N GLU A 196 13.67 -2.74 3.98
CA GLU A 196 12.44 -1.92 3.96
C GLU A 196 12.66 -0.54 3.38
N ASN A 197 13.84 -0.01 3.60
CA ASN A 197 14.19 1.34 3.20
C ASN A 197 14.82 1.43 1.80
N THR A 198 15.14 0.31 1.15
CA THR A 198 15.90 0.31 -0.12
C THR A 198 15.25 1.20 -1.17
N LEU A 199 13.95 1.07 -1.39
CA LEU A 199 13.23 1.85 -2.41
C LEU A 199 13.10 3.32 -2.00
N ASN A 200 12.81 3.60 -0.74
CA ASN A 200 12.73 4.97 -0.23
C ASN A 200 14.09 5.68 -0.24
N LEU A 201 15.17 4.98 0.10
CA LEU A 201 16.52 5.55 0.01
C LEU A 201 16.92 5.85 -1.44
N ALA A 202 16.46 5.04 -2.40
CA ALA A 202 16.68 5.33 -3.82
C ALA A 202 15.92 6.60 -4.24
N LEU A 203 14.64 6.74 -3.89
CA LEU A 203 13.86 7.94 -4.14
C LEU A 203 14.49 9.17 -3.48
N HIS A 204 14.96 9.05 -2.24
CA HIS A 204 15.69 10.12 -1.56
C HIS A 204 16.95 10.56 -2.34
N ARG A 205 17.77 9.60 -2.79
CA ARG A 205 18.99 9.89 -3.57
C ARG A 205 18.69 10.54 -4.92
N LEU A 206 17.51 10.30 -5.48
CA LEU A 206 17.02 10.91 -6.71
C LEU A 206 16.41 12.31 -6.47
N GLY A 207 16.49 12.86 -5.23
CA GLY A 207 15.96 14.19 -4.90
C GLY A 207 14.49 14.22 -4.49
N TYR A 208 13.88 13.06 -4.20
CA TYR A 208 12.46 12.96 -3.82
C TYR A 208 12.25 12.71 -2.32
N ALA A 209 13.18 13.14 -1.44
CA ALA A 209 13.15 12.88 0.00
C ALA A 209 11.79 13.21 0.65
N ASP A 210 11.28 14.43 0.44
CA ASP A 210 10.04 14.91 1.04
C ASP A 210 8.91 15.07 0.00
N ARG A 211 9.13 14.55 -1.22
CA ARG A 211 8.20 14.69 -2.34
C ARG A 211 7.54 13.39 -2.74
N LEU A 212 8.19 12.24 -2.52
CA LEU A 212 7.67 10.94 -2.89
C LEU A 212 8.24 9.83 -2.01
N THR A 213 7.37 8.94 -1.57
CA THR A 213 7.74 7.67 -0.91
C THR A 213 7.19 6.49 -1.70
N GLY A 214 7.67 5.29 -1.41
CA GLY A 214 7.08 4.08 -2.00
C GLY A 214 5.59 3.91 -1.65
N HIS A 215 5.12 4.48 -0.52
CA HIS A 215 3.68 4.56 -0.23
C HIS A 215 3.02 5.70 -1.01
N GLY A 216 3.71 6.82 -1.20
CA GLY A 216 3.24 7.94 -2.01
C GLY A 216 3.01 7.55 -3.47
N ILE A 217 3.78 6.61 -4.04
CA ILE A 217 3.53 6.05 -5.37
C ILE A 217 2.10 5.51 -5.49
N ARG A 218 1.59 4.84 -4.47
CA ARG A 218 0.20 4.34 -4.48
C ARG A 218 -0.82 5.49 -4.41
N ALA A 219 -0.51 6.55 -3.66
CA ALA A 219 -1.35 7.74 -3.64
C ALA A 219 -1.35 8.43 -5.01
N THR A 220 -0.20 8.49 -5.70
CA THR A 220 -0.08 8.95 -7.09
C THR A 220 -1.03 8.18 -8.01
N LEU A 221 -0.98 6.84 -8.00
CA LEU A 221 -1.87 6.01 -8.84
C LEU A 221 -3.34 6.19 -8.46
N SER A 222 -3.64 6.17 -7.16
CA SER A 222 -5.01 6.36 -6.69
C SER A 222 -5.59 7.68 -7.19
N THR A 223 -4.84 8.76 -7.03
CA THR A 223 -5.25 10.10 -7.50
C THR A 223 -5.43 10.12 -9.01
N ALA A 224 -4.45 9.64 -9.76
CA ALA A 224 -4.51 9.59 -11.21
C ALA A 224 -5.73 8.79 -11.72
N PHE A 225 -5.99 7.61 -11.16
CA PHE A 225 -7.13 6.79 -11.57
C PHE A 225 -8.48 7.46 -11.29
N HIS A 226 -8.62 8.15 -10.15
CA HIS A 226 -9.83 8.92 -9.87
C HIS A 226 -9.97 10.13 -10.81
N GLU A 227 -8.87 10.84 -11.10
CA GLU A 227 -8.87 11.98 -12.03
C GLU A 227 -9.18 11.55 -13.48
N ILE A 228 -8.72 10.36 -13.91
CA ILE A 228 -9.06 9.77 -15.21
C ILE A 228 -10.54 9.32 -15.26
N GLY A 229 -11.15 9.03 -14.11
CA GLY A 229 -12.56 8.66 -14.00
C GLY A 229 -12.81 7.15 -13.92
N TYR A 230 -11.83 6.34 -13.55
CA TYR A 230 -12.05 4.91 -13.34
C TYR A 230 -12.97 4.63 -12.15
N PRO A 231 -13.81 3.58 -12.22
CA PRO A 231 -14.70 3.20 -11.14
C PRO A 231 -13.95 2.90 -9.84
N LYS A 232 -14.37 3.51 -8.74
CA LYS A 232 -13.78 3.31 -7.42
C LYS A 232 -13.58 1.84 -7.03
N PRO A 233 -14.53 0.89 -7.29
CA PRO A 233 -14.32 -0.52 -6.99
C PRO A 233 -13.11 -1.14 -7.70
N TRP A 234 -12.79 -0.72 -8.93
CA TRP A 234 -11.61 -1.21 -9.65
C TRP A 234 -10.32 -0.68 -9.04
N ILE A 235 -10.33 0.61 -8.66
CA ILE A 235 -9.20 1.26 -7.99
C ILE A 235 -8.93 0.59 -6.63
N ASP A 236 -9.97 0.40 -5.82
CA ASP A 236 -9.85 -0.25 -4.51
C ASP A 236 -9.36 -1.70 -4.63
N ALA A 237 -9.88 -2.46 -5.60
CA ALA A 237 -9.42 -3.82 -5.87
C ALA A 237 -7.95 -3.84 -6.33
N GLN A 238 -7.54 -2.90 -7.23
CA GLN A 238 -6.15 -2.77 -7.69
C GLN A 238 -5.20 -2.36 -6.58
N LEU A 239 -5.64 -1.54 -5.66
CA LEU A 239 -4.83 -1.10 -4.55
C LEU A 239 -5.00 -1.99 -3.30
N SER A 240 -5.75 -3.10 -3.38
CA SER A 240 -6.05 -3.96 -2.23
C SER A 240 -6.49 -3.12 -1.01
N HIS A 241 -7.40 -2.17 -1.23
CA HIS A 241 -8.03 -1.41 -0.16
C HIS A 241 -9.15 -2.25 0.46
N ALA A 242 -9.32 -2.12 1.78
CA ALA A 242 -10.52 -2.66 2.41
C ALA A 242 -11.70 -1.74 2.07
N ASP A 243 -12.82 -2.33 1.67
CA ASP A 243 -14.05 -1.56 1.53
C ASP A 243 -14.42 -0.98 2.91
N PRO A 244 -14.53 0.34 3.06
CA PRO A 244 -14.91 0.97 4.32
C PRO A 244 -16.35 0.66 4.69
N ASP A 245 -17.23 0.42 3.73
CA ASP A 245 -18.61 0.01 3.96
C ASP A 245 -18.66 -1.49 4.27
N LYS A 246 -19.00 -1.82 5.52
CA LYS A 246 -19.12 -3.19 5.99
C LYS A 246 -20.22 -3.98 5.25
N THR A 247 -21.26 -3.32 4.81
CA THR A 247 -22.39 -3.93 4.09
C THR A 247 -21.95 -4.30 2.67
N SER A 248 -21.36 -3.35 1.93
CA SER A 248 -20.78 -3.59 0.61
C SER A 248 -19.69 -4.67 0.66
N ALA A 249 -18.77 -4.61 1.62
CA ALA A 249 -17.70 -5.60 1.81
C ALA A 249 -18.20 -7.02 2.09
N THR A 250 -19.44 -7.18 2.56
CA THR A 250 -20.05 -8.48 2.83
C THR A 250 -20.59 -9.13 1.56
N TYR A 251 -21.09 -8.34 0.61
CA TYR A 251 -21.75 -8.82 -0.61
C TYR A 251 -20.90 -8.74 -1.87
N ASN A 252 -19.91 -7.83 -1.92
CA ASN A 252 -19.07 -7.66 -3.11
C ASN A 252 -17.73 -8.39 -2.95
N HIS A 253 -17.61 -9.55 -3.61
CA HIS A 253 -16.38 -10.35 -3.68
C HIS A 253 -15.73 -10.30 -5.06
N ALA A 254 -16.17 -9.41 -5.94
CA ALA A 254 -15.64 -9.30 -7.28
C ALA A 254 -14.20 -8.78 -7.28
N GLU A 255 -13.32 -9.45 -8.01
CA GLU A 255 -11.90 -9.08 -8.12
C GLU A 255 -11.62 -8.17 -9.33
N TYR A 256 -12.56 -8.03 -10.27
CA TYR A 256 -12.49 -7.18 -11.47
C TYR A 256 -11.18 -7.36 -12.27
N VAL A 257 -10.60 -8.56 -12.33
CA VAL A 257 -9.25 -8.78 -12.87
C VAL A 257 -9.13 -8.26 -14.31
N GLU A 258 -10.06 -8.60 -15.20
CA GLU A 258 -9.99 -8.18 -16.60
C GLU A 258 -10.24 -6.67 -16.75
N LEU A 259 -11.18 -6.11 -16.02
CA LEU A 259 -11.44 -4.67 -16.03
C LEU A 259 -10.23 -3.87 -15.49
N ARG A 260 -9.58 -4.38 -14.44
CA ARG A 260 -8.33 -3.80 -13.93
C ARG A 260 -7.17 -3.96 -14.91
N ARG A 261 -7.14 -5.05 -15.71
CA ARG A 261 -6.14 -5.23 -16.76
C ARG A 261 -6.17 -4.08 -17.76
N HIS A 262 -7.36 -3.69 -18.23
CA HIS A 262 -7.51 -2.54 -19.11
C HIS A 262 -7.09 -1.23 -18.45
N MET A 263 -7.51 -0.98 -17.22
CA MET A 263 -7.11 0.19 -16.45
C MET A 263 -5.59 0.29 -16.28
N ILE A 264 -4.93 -0.81 -15.93
CA ILE A 264 -3.47 -0.86 -15.73
C ILE A 264 -2.71 -0.73 -17.04
N GLN A 265 -3.25 -1.26 -18.15
CA GLN A 265 -2.63 -1.09 -19.46
C GLN A 265 -2.75 0.35 -19.96
N ASP A 266 -3.93 1.00 -19.82
CA ASP A 266 -4.06 2.43 -20.13
C ASP A 266 -3.08 3.27 -19.31
N TRP A 267 -2.99 3.01 -18.01
CA TRP A 267 -2.02 3.68 -17.14
C TRP A 267 -0.57 3.51 -17.62
N ALA A 268 -0.17 2.30 -17.97
CA ALA A 268 1.17 2.02 -18.45
C ALA A 268 1.47 2.73 -19.78
N ASN A 269 0.51 2.78 -20.70
CA ASN A 269 0.64 3.52 -21.95
C ASN A 269 0.78 5.03 -21.72
N ARG A 270 0.05 5.58 -20.73
CA ARG A 270 0.19 6.99 -20.32
C ARG A 270 1.58 7.26 -19.74
N LEU A 271 2.14 6.35 -18.95
CA LEU A 271 3.50 6.50 -18.43
C LEU A 271 4.54 6.53 -19.56
N ASP A 272 4.39 5.71 -20.59
CA ASP A 272 5.28 5.70 -21.76
C ASP A 272 5.19 7.03 -22.56
N LEU A 273 3.98 7.59 -22.73
CA LEU A 273 3.79 8.88 -23.36
C LEU A 273 4.40 10.01 -22.54
N LEU A 274 4.16 10.03 -21.24
CA LEU A 274 4.74 11.00 -20.30
C LEU A 274 6.27 10.94 -20.31
N GLU A 275 6.87 9.76 -20.40
CA GLU A 275 8.32 9.58 -20.48
C GLU A 275 8.91 10.13 -21.79
N ARG A 276 8.15 10.10 -22.88
CA ARG A 276 8.51 10.68 -24.17
C ARG A 276 8.29 12.20 -24.22
N GLY A 277 7.77 12.80 -23.14
CA GLY A 277 7.50 14.23 -23.05
C GLY A 277 6.12 14.66 -23.55
N ASP A 278 5.23 13.71 -23.84
CA ASP A 278 3.84 13.99 -24.19
C ASP A 278 3.03 14.30 -22.91
N LEU A 279 2.96 15.58 -22.57
CA LEU A 279 2.27 16.05 -21.37
C LEU A 279 0.73 15.96 -21.50
N GLU A 280 0.19 15.82 -22.71
CA GLU A 280 -1.25 15.61 -22.89
C GLU A 280 -1.68 14.25 -22.30
N ALA A 281 -0.77 13.27 -22.20
CA ALA A 281 -1.01 12.01 -21.54
C ALA A 281 -1.37 12.17 -20.04
N ALA A 282 -1.05 13.31 -19.43
CA ALA A 282 -1.51 13.68 -18.09
C ALA A 282 -2.95 14.22 -18.08
N SER A 283 -3.54 14.50 -19.24
CA SER A 283 -4.92 15.00 -19.32
C SER A 283 -5.93 13.90 -19.02
N THR A 284 -6.93 14.22 -18.22
CA THR A 284 -8.09 13.36 -17.98
C THR A 284 -8.98 13.23 -19.23
N ARG A 285 -8.82 14.12 -20.20
CA ARG A 285 -9.59 14.11 -21.46
C ARG A 285 -9.00 13.19 -22.53
N LEU A 286 -7.75 12.77 -22.37
CA LEU A 286 -7.10 11.88 -23.32
C LEU A 286 -7.62 10.45 -23.15
N MET A 287 -8.44 9.99 -24.08
CA MET A 287 -8.87 8.61 -24.20
C MET A 287 -7.85 7.84 -25.04
N ILE A 288 -7.02 7.03 -24.42
CA ILE A 288 -6.11 6.13 -25.13
C ILE A 288 -6.92 4.90 -25.57
N ARG A 289 -7.06 4.70 -26.89
CA ARG A 289 -7.63 3.46 -27.43
C ARG A 289 -6.66 2.31 -27.19
N LEU A 290 -7.14 1.29 -26.51
CA LEU A 290 -6.44 0.04 -26.33
C LEU A 290 -6.86 -0.93 -27.45
N GLU A 291 -5.90 -1.57 -28.10
CA GLU A 291 -6.20 -2.60 -29.08
C GLU A 291 -7.01 -3.74 -28.42
N GLY A 292 -8.10 -4.16 -29.09
CA GLY A 292 -8.97 -5.23 -28.60
C GLY A 292 -10.02 -4.83 -27.56
N VAL A 293 -10.08 -3.57 -27.16
CA VAL A 293 -11.19 -3.06 -26.34
C VAL A 293 -12.28 -2.49 -27.24
N PRO A 294 -13.56 -2.94 -27.12
CA PRO A 294 -14.67 -2.33 -27.83
C PRO A 294 -14.72 -0.83 -27.54
N ALA A 295 -14.85 0.00 -28.57
CA ALA A 295 -15.09 1.42 -28.38
C ALA A 295 -16.37 1.58 -27.54
N LEU A 296 -16.30 2.31 -26.44
CA LEU A 296 -17.48 2.82 -25.76
C LEU A 296 -18.20 3.65 -26.83
N GLY A 297 -19.45 3.26 -27.16
CA GLY A 297 -20.18 3.84 -28.29
C GLY A 297 -20.13 5.35 -28.28
N GLU A 298 -19.90 5.95 -29.44
CA GLU A 298 -20.00 7.39 -29.66
C GLU A 298 -21.43 7.81 -29.26
N GLY A 299 -21.59 8.42 -28.10
CA GLY A 299 -22.89 8.83 -27.55
C GLY A 299 -23.14 8.51 -26.09
N ALA A 300 -22.27 7.77 -25.44
CA ALA A 300 -22.34 7.66 -23.98
C ALA A 300 -21.78 8.95 -23.35
N GLU A 301 -22.60 10.00 -23.30
CA GLU A 301 -22.38 11.08 -22.35
C GLU A 301 -22.22 10.44 -20.97
N LEU A 302 -21.10 10.71 -20.33
CA LEU A 302 -20.83 10.36 -18.95
C LEU A 302 -21.76 11.16 -18.01
N SER A 303 -23.06 10.90 -18.12
CA SER A 303 -23.99 11.24 -17.05
C SER A 303 -23.76 10.22 -15.94
N GLY A 304 -23.35 10.73 -14.80
CA GLY A 304 -22.87 9.94 -13.68
C GLY A 304 -23.79 8.78 -13.30
N ALA A 305 -23.19 7.73 -12.84
CA ALA A 305 -23.70 6.63 -12.03
C ALA A 305 -24.74 5.66 -12.61
N ALA A 306 -25.37 5.90 -13.76
CA ALA A 306 -26.50 5.09 -14.21
C ALA A 306 -26.23 4.08 -15.35
N ALA A 307 -25.08 4.10 -16.00
CA ALA A 307 -24.82 3.29 -17.19
C ALA A 307 -24.20 1.91 -16.95
N TRP A 308 -24.00 1.50 -15.72
CA TRP A 308 -23.37 0.23 -15.38
C TRP A 308 -24.29 -0.71 -14.58
N SER A 309 -25.58 -0.80 -14.98
CA SER A 309 -26.40 -1.92 -14.53
C SER A 309 -25.98 -3.17 -15.31
N VAL A 310 -25.13 -3.99 -14.74
CA VAL A 310 -24.92 -5.36 -15.18
C VAL A 310 -26.26 -6.08 -15.09
N ARG A 311 -26.85 -6.47 -16.22
CA ARG A 311 -27.96 -7.42 -16.23
C ARG A 311 -27.45 -8.71 -15.59
N ALA A 312 -27.94 -9.01 -14.40
CA ALA A 312 -27.92 -10.35 -13.86
C ALA A 312 -28.87 -11.20 -14.70
N GLY A 313 -28.30 -12.18 -15.36
CA GLY A 313 -28.98 -13.34 -15.91
C GLY A 313 -28.50 -14.55 -15.11
#